data_002a92fb411b4916fde484df12ed8f87
#
_entry.id   002a92fb411b4916fde484df12ed8f87
#
_cell.length_a   1.000
_cell.length_b   1.000
_cell.length_c   1.000
_cell.angle_alpha   90.00
_cell.angle_beta   90.00
_cell.angle_gamma   90.00
#
_symmetry.space_group_name_H-M   'P 1'
#
loop_
_entity.id
_entity.type
_entity.pdbx_description
1 polymer ?
#
loop_
_entity_poly.entity_id
_entity_poly.type
_entity_poly.pdbx_seq_one_letter_code
_entity_poly.pdbx_strand_id
1 'polypeptide(L)'
;MSNMKIEKFNIRVYGLLFNRNNEVLVVDEEEYGLRFTKFPGGGLEFGEGLHDGLKREWMEELQTEVDIVRHLYTTDFFQASAFNPGHQLISIYYEVKLIRPIEATIHIHPFSFSDTTTEKLCFRWAQVSDSLLQQLTFPIDKLVAEQFVDTIKNDI
;
A
#
# COMPACT_ATOMS: atom_id res chain seq x y z
N MET A 1 31.12 4.38 4.02
CA MET A 1 29.74 4.66 3.59
C MET A 1 29.72 5.00 2.11
N SER A 2 29.00 4.21 1.35
CA SER A 2 28.82 4.54 -0.07
C SER A 2 27.80 5.67 -0.17
N ASN A 3 28.22 6.84 -0.63
CA ASN A 3 27.28 7.87 -1.04
C ASN A 3 26.63 7.41 -2.34
N MET A 4 25.56 6.65 -2.20
CA MET A 4 24.84 6.19 -3.38
C MET A 4 24.12 7.38 -4.01
N LYS A 5 24.46 7.65 -5.26
CA LYS A 5 23.84 8.72 -6.03
C LYS A 5 22.40 8.32 -6.36
N ILE A 6 21.47 9.24 -6.12
CA ILE A 6 20.10 9.07 -6.58
C ILE A 6 20.05 9.41 -8.06
N GLU A 7 19.60 8.47 -8.88
CA GLU A 7 19.61 8.60 -10.35
C GLU A 7 18.26 8.33 -11.01
N LYS A 8 17.30 7.74 -10.28
CA LYS A 8 16.01 7.34 -10.85
C LYS A 8 14.85 7.73 -9.94
N PHE A 9 13.74 8.07 -10.57
CA PHE A 9 12.47 8.18 -9.87
C PHE A 9 11.77 6.83 -9.90
N ASN A 10 11.20 6.44 -8.76
CA ASN A 10 10.34 5.26 -8.66
C ASN A 10 8.95 5.77 -8.31
N ILE A 11 8.08 5.83 -9.31
CA ILE A 11 6.71 6.33 -9.14
C ILE A 11 5.82 5.16 -8.75
N ARG A 12 5.10 5.30 -7.64
CA ARG A 12 4.29 4.23 -7.08
C ARG A 12 2.87 4.72 -6.81
N VAL A 13 1.90 3.82 -6.97
CA VAL A 13 0.49 4.12 -6.74
C VAL A 13 -0.10 3.13 -5.76
N TYR A 14 -0.88 3.62 -4.79
CA TYR A 14 -1.46 2.82 -3.71
C TYR A 14 -2.93 3.15 -3.54
N GLY A 15 -3.70 2.13 -3.14
CA GLY A 15 -5.13 2.26 -2.89
C GLY A 15 -5.48 1.98 -1.44
N LEU A 16 -6.27 2.86 -0.83
CA LEU A 16 -6.85 2.65 0.49
C LEU A 16 -8.32 2.26 0.32
N LEU A 17 -8.63 1.04 0.71
CA LEU A 17 -9.97 0.50 0.71
C LEU A 17 -10.45 0.39 2.16
N PHE A 18 -11.51 1.13 2.50
CA PHE A 18 -12.11 1.09 3.83
C PHE A 18 -13.37 0.25 3.82
N ASN A 19 -13.66 -0.39 4.94
CA ASN A 19 -14.92 -1.11 5.15
C ASN A 19 -15.77 -0.43 6.24
N ARG A 20 -16.96 -1.00 6.51
CA ARG A 20 -17.91 -0.43 7.47
C ARG A 20 -17.47 -0.55 8.92
N ASN A 21 -16.44 -1.35 9.20
CA ASN A 21 -15.92 -1.57 10.56
C ASN A 21 -14.75 -0.66 10.89
N ASN A 22 -14.55 0.42 10.13
CA ASN A 22 -13.40 1.31 10.26
C ASN A 22 -12.07 0.57 10.12
N GLU A 23 -12.03 -0.36 9.18
CA GLU A 23 -10.81 -1.07 8.82
C GLU A 23 -10.36 -0.67 7.42
N VAL A 24 -9.06 -0.75 7.18
CA VAL A 24 -8.46 -0.53 5.87
C VAL A 24 -7.72 -1.79 5.45
N LEU A 25 -7.75 -2.09 4.15
CA LEU A 25 -7.06 -3.24 3.61
C LEU A 25 -5.56 -2.97 3.55
N VAL A 26 -4.77 -3.88 4.12
CA VAL A 26 -3.31 -3.85 4.05
C VAL A 26 -2.79 -5.15 3.48
N VAL A 27 -1.54 -5.13 3.04
CA VAL A 27 -0.84 -6.31 2.54
C VAL A 27 0.44 -6.52 3.35
N ASP A 28 0.62 -7.76 3.79
CA ASP A 28 1.86 -8.21 4.42
C ASP A 28 2.70 -8.92 3.36
N GLU A 29 3.95 -8.54 3.23
CA GLU A 29 4.85 -9.11 2.23
C GLU A 29 6.17 -9.53 2.87
N GLU A 30 6.86 -10.43 2.20
CA GLU A 30 8.25 -10.76 2.50
C GLU A 30 9.05 -10.71 1.21
N GLU A 31 10.11 -9.90 1.21
CA GLU A 31 10.98 -9.72 0.07
C GLU A 31 12.42 -9.61 0.56
N TYR A 32 13.33 -10.36 -0.05
CA TYR A 32 14.74 -10.41 0.37
C TYR A 32 14.90 -10.75 1.86
N GLY A 33 14.02 -11.61 2.41
CA GLY A 33 14.04 -11.99 3.82
C GLY A 33 13.50 -10.94 4.78
N LEU A 34 13.00 -9.82 4.28
CA LEU A 34 12.44 -8.73 5.08
C LEU A 34 10.92 -8.75 5.00
N ARG A 35 10.26 -8.71 6.15
CA ARG A 35 8.81 -8.62 6.24
C ARG A 35 8.38 -7.19 6.40
N PHE A 36 7.33 -6.82 5.68
CA PHE A 36 6.79 -5.46 5.76
C PHE A 36 5.29 -5.46 5.48
N THR A 37 4.62 -4.42 5.99
CA THR A 37 3.19 -4.20 5.81
C THR A 37 3.00 -2.85 5.14
N LYS A 38 2.18 -2.83 4.09
CA LYS A 38 1.91 -1.61 3.31
C LYS A 38 0.49 -1.61 2.77
N PHE A 39 0.09 -0.51 2.14
CA PHE A 39 -1.15 -0.46 1.38
C PHE A 39 -0.99 -1.18 0.03
N PRO A 40 -2.06 -1.78 -0.51
CA PRO A 40 -1.98 -2.45 -1.81
C PRO A 40 -1.71 -1.48 -2.95
N GLY A 41 -0.82 -1.88 -3.84
CA GLY A 41 -0.40 -1.08 -4.98
C GLY A 41 0.99 -1.46 -5.43
N GLY A 42 1.60 -0.63 -6.25
CA GLY A 42 2.94 -0.92 -6.75
C GLY A 42 3.46 0.13 -7.71
N GLY A 43 4.48 -0.26 -8.47
CA GLY A 43 5.16 0.64 -9.40
C GLY A 43 4.35 0.95 -10.64
N LEU A 44 4.41 2.20 -11.06
CA LEU A 44 3.81 2.65 -12.32
C LEU A 44 4.66 2.15 -13.50
N GLU A 45 3.99 1.67 -14.54
CA GLU A 45 4.63 1.27 -15.78
C GLU A 45 4.58 2.39 -16.82
N PHE A 46 5.55 2.40 -17.73
CA PHE A 46 5.53 3.36 -18.84
C PHE A 46 4.30 3.13 -19.70
N GLY A 47 3.65 4.22 -20.10
CA GLY A 47 2.50 4.16 -21.00
C GLY A 47 1.16 4.06 -20.29
N GLU A 48 1.13 4.00 -18.94
CA GLU A 48 -0.13 3.98 -18.20
C GLU A 48 -0.29 5.23 -17.33
N GLY A 49 -1.53 5.65 -17.13
CA GLY A 49 -1.85 6.71 -16.18
C GLY A 49 -1.89 6.18 -14.76
N LEU A 50 -1.96 7.07 -13.78
CA LEU A 50 -1.94 6.71 -12.35
C LEU A 50 -3.14 5.83 -11.97
N HIS A 51 -4.34 6.17 -12.43
CA HIS A 51 -5.53 5.38 -12.13
C HIS A 51 -5.44 3.99 -12.75
N ASP A 52 -5.03 3.91 -14.02
CA ASP A 52 -4.90 2.63 -14.73
C ASP A 52 -3.83 1.75 -14.09
N GLY A 53 -2.72 2.34 -13.67
CA GLY A 53 -1.65 1.62 -12.98
C GLY A 53 -2.13 1.01 -11.66
N LEU A 54 -2.89 1.78 -10.87
CA LEU A 54 -3.46 1.29 -9.63
C LEU A 54 -4.46 0.16 -9.87
N LYS A 55 -5.35 0.32 -10.84
CA LYS A 55 -6.32 -0.72 -11.21
C LYS A 55 -5.64 -2.00 -11.67
N ARG A 56 -4.56 -1.87 -12.44
CA ARG A 56 -3.76 -3.02 -12.90
C ARG A 56 -3.14 -3.75 -11.72
N GLU A 57 -2.53 -3.04 -10.78
CA GLU A 57 -1.92 -3.64 -9.58
C GLU A 57 -2.94 -4.40 -8.74
N TRP A 58 -4.11 -3.82 -8.54
CA TRP A 58 -5.18 -4.50 -7.79
C TRP A 58 -5.70 -5.73 -8.52
N MET A 59 -5.80 -5.68 -9.84
CA MET A 59 -6.19 -6.86 -10.62
C MET A 59 -5.14 -7.97 -10.53
N GLU A 60 -3.87 -7.62 -10.65
CA GLU A 60 -2.78 -8.60 -10.57
C GLU A 60 -2.69 -9.27 -9.20
N GLU A 61 -2.79 -8.50 -8.13
CA GLU A 61 -2.57 -8.99 -6.77
C GLU A 61 -3.83 -9.54 -6.10
N LEU A 62 -4.96 -8.89 -6.29
CA LEU A 62 -6.21 -9.22 -5.59
C LEU A 62 -7.27 -9.84 -6.50
N GLN A 63 -7.01 -9.93 -7.80
CA GLN A 63 -7.97 -10.39 -8.81
C GLN A 63 -9.31 -9.67 -8.66
N THR A 64 -9.26 -8.38 -8.36
CA THR A 64 -10.47 -7.58 -8.19
C THR A 64 -10.37 -6.26 -8.93
N GLU A 65 -11.53 -5.72 -9.26
CA GLU A 65 -11.67 -4.47 -9.97
C GLU A 65 -12.13 -3.38 -9.01
N VAL A 66 -11.43 -2.24 -9.06
CA VAL A 66 -11.74 -1.10 -8.20
C VAL A 66 -11.97 0.16 -9.02
N ASP A 67 -12.74 1.09 -8.47
CA ASP A 67 -12.85 2.46 -8.94
C ASP A 67 -12.08 3.40 -8.02
N ILE A 68 -11.58 4.47 -8.59
CA ILE A 68 -10.93 5.53 -7.84
C ILE A 68 -12.02 6.46 -7.28
N VAL A 69 -12.01 6.67 -5.97
CA VAL A 69 -12.95 7.58 -5.30
C VAL A 69 -12.38 9.01 -5.28
N ARG A 70 -11.14 9.16 -4.79
CA ARG A 70 -10.49 10.47 -4.70
C ARG A 70 -9.00 10.32 -4.46
N HIS A 71 -8.26 11.37 -4.79
CA HIS A 71 -6.86 11.50 -4.44
C HIS A 71 -6.73 11.82 -2.95
N LEU A 72 -5.76 11.17 -2.28
CA LEU A 72 -5.51 11.37 -0.85
C LEU A 72 -4.20 12.11 -0.59
N TYR A 73 -3.12 11.70 -1.25
CA TYR A 73 -1.80 12.25 -0.97
C TYR A 73 -0.83 11.96 -2.13
N THR A 74 0.08 12.90 -2.36
CA THR A 74 1.26 12.69 -3.22
C THR A 74 2.49 13.12 -2.42
N THR A 75 3.54 12.30 -2.42
CA THR A 75 4.79 12.60 -1.71
C THR A 75 5.33 13.96 -2.15
N ASP A 76 5.58 14.83 -1.18
CA ASP A 76 6.11 16.19 -1.43
C ASP A 76 7.45 16.44 -0.73
N PHE A 77 8.12 15.37 -0.30
CA PHE A 77 9.43 15.41 0.33
C PHE A 77 10.31 14.30 -0.22
N PHE A 78 11.61 14.39 0.00
CA PHE A 78 12.54 13.35 -0.44
C PHE A 78 12.42 12.09 0.40
N GLN A 79 12.27 10.95 -0.28
CA GLN A 79 12.32 9.63 0.34
C GLN A 79 13.09 8.67 -0.56
N ALA A 80 14.20 8.14 -0.08
CA ALA A 80 14.93 7.11 -0.79
C ALA A 80 14.16 5.79 -0.73
N SER A 81 14.26 4.98 -1.79
CA SER A 81 13.68 3.65 -1.81
C SER A 81 14.41 2.73 -0.84
N ALA A 82 13.65 1.92 -0.09
CA ALA A 82 14.20 0.93 0.82
C ALA A 82 14.82 -0.27 0.08
N PHE A 83 14.30 -0.61 -1.09
CA PHE A 83 14.67 -1.84 -1.81
C PHE A 83 15.46 -1.58 -3.09
N ASN A 84 15.37 -0.40 -3.66
CA ASN A 84 16.01 -0.08 -4.94
C ASN A 84 17.07 1.02 -4.74
N PRO A 85 18.34 0.64 -4.53
CA PRO A 85 19.40 1.64 -4.37
C PRO A 85 19.46 2.61 -5.55
N GLY A 86 19.65 3.88 -5.24
CA GLY A 86 19.72 4.92 -6.26
C GLY A 86 18.35 5.43 -6.74
N HIS A 87 17.25 4.94 -6.16
CA HIS A 87 15.91 5.39 -6.50
C HIS A 87 15.34 6.32 -5.43
N GLN A 88 14.62 7.33 -5.88
CA GLN A 88 13.83 8.25 -5.07
C GLN A 88 12.35 7.94 -5.31
N LEU A 89 11.60 7.79 -4.22
CA LEU A 89 10.17 7.46 -4.31
C LEU A 89 9.32 8.71 -4.53
N ILE A 90 8.35 8.59 -5.45
CA ILE A 90 7.20 9.47 -5.55
C ILE A 90 5.98 8.57 -5.46
N SER A 91 5.27 8.65 -4.34
CA SER A 91 4.14 7.77 -4.06
C SER A 91 2.84 8.55 -4.06
N ILE A 92 1.85 8.02 -4.78
CA ILE A 92 0.54 8.65 -4.94
C ILE A 92 -0.51 7.72 -4.36
N TYR A 93 -1.35 8.25 -3.48
CA TYR A 93 -2.35 7.47 -2.74
C TYR A 93 -3.75 7.92 -3.13
N TYR A 94 -4.61 6.94 -3.37
CA TYR A 94 -6.01 7.14 -3.70
C TYR A 94 -6.89 6.33 -2.76
N GLU A 95 -8.07 6.87 -2.46
CA GLU A 95 -9.14 6.04 -1.89
C GLU A 95 -9.80 5.29 -3.04
N VAL A 96 -10.03 4.00 -2.86
CA VAL A 96 -10.66 3.14 -3.85
C VAL A 96 -11.91 2.49 -3.28
N LYS A 97 -12.81 2.07 -4.16
CA LYS A 97 -13.98 1.27 -3.82
C LYS A 97 -14.05 0.04 -4.71
N LEU A 98 -14.61 -1.04 -4.19
CA LEU A 98 -14.79 -2.26 -4.95
C LEU A 98 -15.91 -2.11 -5.96
N ILE A 99 -15.67 -2.56 -7.19
CA ILE A 99 -16.70 -2.74 -8.21
C ILE A 99 -17.37 -4.09 -8.00
N ARG A 100 -16.59 -5.09 -7.56
CA ARG A 100 -17.07 -6.43 -7.25
C ARG A 100 -16.27 -6.98 -6.05
N PRO A 101 -16.76 -8.04 -5.38
CA PRO A 101 -16.07 -8.60 -4.22
C PRO A 101 -14.64 -9.03 -4.52
N ILE A 102 -13.79 -8.99 -3.49
CA ILE A 102 -12.41 -9.47 -3.59
C ILE A 102 -12.43 -11.00 -3.71
N GLU A 103 -11.74 -11.54 -4.72
CA GLU A 103 -11.62 -12.99 -4.91
C GLU A 103 -10.43 -13.57 -4.15
N ALA A 104 -9.38 -12.78 -3.91
CA ALA A 104 -8.21 -13.21 -3.16
C ALA A 104 -8.59 -13.53 -1.71
N THR A 105 -7.85 -14.45 -1.09
CA THR A 105 -8.06 -14.80 0.32
C THR A 105 -7.69 -13.62 1.21
N ILE A 106 -8.59 -13.27 2.14
CA ILE A 106 -8.33 -12.26 3.17
C ILE A 106 -8.00 -13.00 4.47
N HIS A 107 -6.81 -12.77 5.00
CA HIS A 107 -6.33 -13.41 6.21
C HIS A 107 -6.70 -12.61 7.45
N ILE A 108 -6.69 -13.25 8.61
CA ILE A 108 -7.00 -12.61 9.90
C ILE A 108 -5.72 -12.17 10.60
N HIS A 109 -4.67 -12.99 10.50
CA HIS A 109 -3.41 -12.73 11.19
C HIS A 109 -2.34 -12.19 10.25
N PRO A 110 -1.42 -11.34 10.75
CA PRO A 110 -0.32 -10.83 9.93
C PRO A 110 0.58 -11.96 9.44
N PHE A 111 1.13 -11.76 8.24
CA PHE A 111 2.14 -12.64 7.66
C PHE A 111 1.74 -14.12 7.59
N SER A 112 0.48 -14.38 7.23
CA SER A 112 -0.08 -15.73 7.13
C SER A 112 0.27 -16.38 5.79
N PHE A 113 1.57 -16.45 5.47
CA PHE A 113 2.05 -17.01 4.22
C PHE A 113 1.85 -18.52 4.12
N SER A 114 1.54 -18.99 2.90
CA SER A 114 1.46 -20.42 2.61
C SER A 114 2.87 -20.97 2.35
N ASP A 115 3.18 -22.14 2.91
CA ASP A 115 4.44 -22.83 2.67
C ASP A 115 4.53 -23.41 1.25
N THR A 116 3.39 -23.48 0.53
CA THR A 116 3.32 -24.08 -0.80
C THR A 116 3.57 -23.09 -1.93
N THR A 117 3.61 -21.78 -1.65
CA THR A 117 3.83 -20.74 -2.65
C THR A 117 5.16 -20.03 -2.43
N THR A 118 5.82 -19.66 -3.53
CA THR A 118 7.03 -18.83 -3.48
C THR A 118 6.69 -17.36 -3.25
N GLU A 119 5.46 -16.97 -3.56
CA GLU A 119 4.98 -15.61 -3.35
C GLU A 119 4.58 -15.42 -1.88
N LYS A 120 5.20 -14.43 -1.25
CA LYS A 120 4.96 -14.08 0.16
C LYS A 120 4.14 -12.81 0.23
N LEU A 121 2.83 -12.94 0.02
CA LEU A 121 1.91 -11.81 -0.04
C LEU A 121 0.58 -12.24 0.58
N CYS A 122 0.11 -11.51 1.60
CA CYS A 122 -1.15 -11.79 2.29
C CYS A 122 -1.92 -10.51 2.56
N PHE A 123 -3.21 -10.53 2.28
CA PHE A 123 -4.10 -9.39 2.52
C PHE A 123 -4.88 -9.60 3.81
N ARG A 124 -5.08 -8.52 4.57
CA ARG A 124 -5.90 -8.53 5.78
C ARG A 124 -6.51 -7.15 6.03
N TRP A 125 -7.57 -7.13 6.82
CA TRP A 125 -8.15 -5.90 7.32
C TRP A 125 -7.42 -5.47 8.59
N ALA A 126 -7.08 -4.19 8.69
CA ALA A 126 -6.46 -3.60 9.86
C ALA A 126 -7.33 -2.45 10.38
N GLN A 127 -7.51 -2.37 11.69
CA GLN A 127 -8.26 -1.27 12.32
C GLN A 127 -7.57 0.07 12.04
N VAL A 128 -8.34 1.07 11.66
CA VAL A 128 -7.83 2.45 11.53
C VAL A 128 -7.73 3.05 12.92
N SER A 129 -6.58 2.86 13.54
CA SER A 129 -6.28 3.24 14.92
C SER A 129 -4.78 3.49 15.07
N ASP A 130 -4.32 3.86 16.26
CA ASP A 130 -2.89 4.03 16.54
C ASP A 130 -2.10 2.76 16.24
N SER A 131 -2.72 1.59 16.41
CA SER A 131 -2.11 0.31 16.09
C SER A 131 -1.70 0.19 14.62
N LEU A 132 -2.50 0.78 13.72
CA LEU A 132 -2.18 0.78 12.28
C LEU A 132 -0.84 1.47 12.01
N LEU A 133 -0.59 2.59 12.69
CA LEU A 133 0.65 3.35 12.53
C LEU A 133 1.87 2.54 12.94
N GLN A 134 1.71 1.62 13.90
CA GLN A 134 2.78 0.73 14.34
C GLN A 134 2.96 -0.46 13.38
N GLN A 135 1.88 -0.90 12.75
CA GLN A 135 1.90 -2.05 11.83
C GLN A 135 2.49 -1.70 10.47
N LEU A 136 2.22 -0.51 9.95
CA LEU A 136 2.76 -0.06 8.69
C LEU A 136 4.28 0.12 8.77
N THR A 137 4.98 -0.32 7.75
CA THR A 137 6.45 -0.33 7.77
C THR A 137 7.05 0.97 7.26
N PHE A 138 6.45 1.56 6.22
CA PHE A 138 7.10 2.67 5.51
C PHE A 138 6.62 4.04 5.99
N PRO A 139 7.54 5.03 6.06
CA PRO A 139 7.20 6.35 6.58
C PRO A 139 6.06 7.07 5.84
N ILE A 140 6.00 6.94 4.52
CA ILE A 140 4.97 7.60 3.72
C ILE A 140 3.59 7.00 4.03
N ASP A 141 3.51 5.66 4.12
CA ASP A 141 2.27 4.96 4.48
C ASP A 141 1.76 5.41 5.85
N LYS A 142 2.66 5.54 6.82
CA LYS A 142 2.32 6.02 8.16
C LYS A 142 1.77 7.43 8.15
N LEU A 143 2.38 8.31 7.36
CA LEU A 143 1.95 9.70 7.23
C LEU A 143 0.54 9.78 6.65
N VAL A 144 0.25 8.98 5.62
CA VAL A 144 -1.09 8.92 5.02
C VAL A 144 -2.10 8.37 6.04
N ALA A 145 -1.74 7.29 6.74
CA ALA A 145 -2.62 6.67 7.73
C ALA A 145 -2.97 7.60 8.89
N GLU A 146 -2.04 8.43 9.33
CA GLU A 146 -2.26 9.41 10.41
C GLU A 146 -3.47 10.29 10.15
N GLN A 147 -3.68 10.71 8.92
CA GLN A 147 -4.81 11.58 8.57
C GLN A 147 -6.16 10.91 8.91
N PHE A 148 -6.27 9.62 8.65
CA PHE A 148 -7.50 8.86 8.92
C PHE A 148 -7.64 8.50 10.39
N VAL A 149 -6.56 8.16 11.06
CA VAL A 149 -6.57 7.88 12.50
C VAL A 149 -7.02 9.12 13.26
N ASP A 150 -6.48 10.29 12.93
CA ASP A 150 -6.84 11.54 13.57
C ASP A 150 -8.30 11.90 13.31
N THR A 151 -8.81 11.69 12.09
CA THR A 151 -10.20 11.95 11.74
C THR A 151 -11.14 11.09 12.60
N ILE A 152 -10.87 9.81 12.74
CA ILE A 152 -11.69 8.89 13.55
C ILE A 152 -11.66 9.30 15.03
N LYS A 153 -10.51 9.67 15.56
CA LYS A 153 -10.39 10.15 16.96
C LYS A 153 -11.18 11.42 17.21
N ASN A 154 -11.23 12.31 16.23
CA ASN A 154 -11.92 13.60 16.37
C ASN A 154 -13.45 13.48 16.20
N ASP A 155 -13.93 12.37 15.64
CA ASP A 155 -15.38 12.12 15.42
C ASP A 155 -16.06 11.46 16.63
N ILE A 156 -15.33 11.26 17.73
CA ILE A 156 -15.88 10.67 18.96
C ILE A 156 -16.41 11.77 19.91
#